data_3c9916ae070f69b92c672781b85059d5
#
_entry.id   3c9916ae070f69b92c672781b85059d5
#
_cell.length_a   1.000
_cell.length_b   1.000
_cell.length_c   1.000
_cell.angle_alpha   90.00
_cell.angle_beta   90.00
_cell.angle_gamma   90.00
#
_symmetry.space_group_name_H-M   'P 1'
#
loop_
_entity.id
_entity.type
_entity.pdbx_description
1 polymer ?
#
loop_
_entity_poly.entity_id
_entity_poly.type
_entity_poly.pdbx_seq_one_letter_code
_entity_poly.pdbx_strand_id
1 'polypeptide(L)'
;MTKTKKIVCIALALLMIAGAIFFAVYNKVGKNYDYAKIKDYSKYITIGEVLGLTFEADDCEIAAVTDDDVQSQIASNLRALMTDDDKNVTDVNAVIGTYDEVYVNFYGSYVDEGNVTHIFVAGSRMDKENPVALYVESGAASEYFANSLKGKSPNPGAYTLKATDPDDENDVIDADDIVYINYTWVRYRYLEDGVTKDESTKQTNSTVDANTNRVTTELRLDLANVPDYFPATFKDQIVGKKAGSLGTLTFDNVEVDLGGEEEVVKFCYEYTVTVNRVIGTFDDAIEIPYTFAADATDKDLEGNALAGKDVTFHVVIAKFNDVPDLDKTYPVDPSDENSEQINVIKSKLKFDETSYYTENVKTETDWLAENEGKTHDDYVEYLKGQYVEYVKKQLIDSYDSKRMNAAAKPMWEKIREQVTAVNAPKRAVKLTKKDVESMFKYVFNNGTFEIESGKTVSYRTQYGSYKKFMAACYTNDSVIESVGLNANAAYKKAVEEGKSYGECIDAAVTEIVTNKLLMYALYNKFGDAVKVDEAEFESERSLMYMYYYYGLSNTLLPDSSIRESIMFDNVMEYIYDNANVQWESEGANP
;
A
#
# COMPACT_ATOMS: atom_id res chain seq x y z
N MET A 1 23.54 -8.87 12.23
CA MET A 1 22.09 -8.56 12.22
C MET A 1 21.84 -7.37 11.32
N THR A 2 21.07 -7.53 10.26
CA THR A 2 20.82 -6.47 9.26
C THR A 2 19.86 -5.42 9.82
N LYS A 3 20.02 -4.14 9.42
CA LYS A 3 19.17 -3.00 9.82
C LYS A 3 17.67 -3.27 9.62
N THR A 4 17.32 -4.15 8.70
CA THR A 4 15.92 -4.49 8.33
C THR A 4 15.23 -5.34 9.40
N LYS A 5 15.92 -6.26 10.08
CA LYS A 5 15.37 -7.03 11.21
C LYS A 5 14.96 -6.12 12.37
N LYS A 6 15.55 -4.95 12.50
CA LYS A 6 15.36 -4.00 13.60
C LYS A 6 14.13 -3.10 13.48
N ILE A 7 13.75 -2.69 12.29
CA ILE A 7 12.56 -1.84 12.07
C ILE A 7 11.27 -2.57 12.49
N VAL A 8 11.30 -3.87 12.52
CA VAL A 8 10.14 -4.72 12.77
C VAL A 8 10.02 -5.09 14.25
N CYS A 9 11.13 -5.22 14.94
CA CYS A 9 11.11 -5.37 16.40
C CYS A 9 10.56 -4.11 17.10
N ILE A 10 10.69 -2.93 16.51
CA ILE A 10 10.02 -1.70 16.97
C ILE A 10 8.50 -1.84 16.99
N ALA A 11 7.89 -2.61 16.09
CA ALA A 11 6.45 -2.88 16.11
C ALA A 11 6.05 -3.84 17.25
N LEU A 12 6.92 -4.79 17.63
CA LEU A 12 6.75 -5.63 18.82
C LEU A 12 6.95 -4.85 20.11
N ALA A 13 7.98 -4.02 20.14
CA ALA A 13 8.16 -3.01 21.18
C ALA A 13 6.95 -2.07 21.21
N LEU A 14 6.29 -1.73 20.10
CA LEU A 14 5.07 -0.92 20.04
C LEU A 14 3.83 -1.66 20.55
N LEU A 15 3.74 -2.96 20.47
CA LEU A 15 2.71 -3.74 21.20
C LEU A 15 3.02 -3.84 22.71
N MET A 16 4.28 -3.85 23.10
CA MET A 16 4.70 -3.61 24.49
C MET A 16 4.78 -2.10 24.81
N ILE A 17 4.91 -1.23 23.80
CA ILE A 17 4.97 0.26 23.77
C ILE A 17 3.58 0.91 23.58
N ALA A 18 2.47 0.22 23.60
CA ALA A 18 1.29 0.85 24.22
C ALA A 18 1.64 1.29 25.67
N GLY A 19 2.72 0.71 26.23
CA GLY A 19 3.49 1.30 27.28
C GLY A 19 4.45 2.44 26.87
N ALA A 20 4.82 2.78 25.63
CA ALA A 20 5.87 3.79 25.38
C ALA A 20 5.37 5.22 25.24
N ILE A 21 4.13 5.47 24.88
CA ILE A 21 3.46 6.73 25.23
C ILE A 21 3.46 6.87 26.76
N PHE A 22 3.32 5.78 27.46
CA PHE A 22 3.57 5.62 28.88
C PHE A 22 4.99 6.09 29.28
N PHE A 23 6.03 5.74 28.56
CA PHE A 23 7.41 6.13 28.86
C PHE A 23 7.70 7.61 28.63
N ALA A 24 7.11 8.26 27.66
CA ALA A 24 7.43 9.64 27.31
C ALA A 24 6.90 10.68 28.31
N VAL A 25 5.74 10.44 28.86
CA VAL A 25 5.19 11.25 29.97
C VAL A 25 5.84 10.85 31.31
N TYR A 26 6.28 9.60 31.41
CA TYR A 26 6.88 8.95 32.55
C TYR A 26 8.22 9.56 33.01
N ASN A 27 9.06 10.01 32.09
CA ASN A 27 10.35 10.61 32.42
C ASN A 27 10.26 11.96 33.14
N LYS A 28 9.10 12.57 33.21
CA LYS A 28 8.90 13.83 33.97
C LYS A 28 8.46 13.62 35.43
N VAL A 29 8.06 12.41 35.84
CA VAL A 29 7.29 12.26 37.08
C VAL A 29 7.89 11.34 38.13
N GLY A 30 8.78 10.38 37.84
CA GLY A 30 9.17 9.40 38.84
C GLY A 30 10.60 8.86 38.80
N LYS A 31 11.07 8.37 39.92
CA LYS A 31 12.28 7.51 40.01
C LYS A 31 11.87 6.09 39.66
N ASN A 32 12.20 5.60 38.48
CA ASN A 32 11.95 4.23 38.04
C ASN A 32 12.56 3.21 39.01
N TYR A 33 11.92 2.05 39.12
CA TYR A 33 12.56 0.92 39.74
C TYR A 33 13.61 0.35 38.78
N ASP A 34 14.84 0.27 39.23
CA ASP A 34 15.96 -0.20 38.42
C ASP A 34 16.03 -1.74 38.51
N TYR A 35 15.39 -2.39 37.55
CA TYR A 35 15.36 -3.87 37.46
C TYR A 35 16.76 -4.42 37.16
N ALA A 36 17.61 -3.73 36.43
CA ALA A 36 18.95 -4.19 36.10
C ALA A 36 19.87 -4.36 37.34
N LYS A 37 19.52 -3.73 38.47
CA LYS A 37 20.25 -3.87 39.75
C LYS A 37 19.88 -5.12 40.54
N ILE A 38 18.92 -5.91 40.09
CA ILE A 38 18.56 -7.18 40.74
C ILE A 38 19.70 -8.17 40.49
N LYS A 39 20.33 -8.63 41.58
CA LYS A 39 21.42 -9.60 41.50
C LYS A 39 20.95 -11.05 41.35
N ASP A 40 19.74 -11.34 41.78
CA ASP A 40 19.17 -12.69 41.82
C ASP A 40 17.66 -12.62 41.59
N TYR A 41 17.27 -12.87 40.35
CA TYR A 41 15.87 -12.82 39.92
C TYR A 41 15.06 -13.99 40.48
N SER A 42 15.69 -15.13 40.81
CA SER A 42 15.00 -16.32 41.35
C SER A 42 14.24 -16.03 42.64
N LYS A 43 14.58 -14.98 43.38
CA LYS A 43 13.85 -14.50 44.55
C LYS A 43 12.51 -13.83 44.23
N TYR A 44 12.32 -13.42 43.01
CA TYR A 44 11.18 -12.59 42.59
C TYR A 44 10.31 -13.27 41.54
N ILE A 45 10.88 -14.13 40.70
CA ILE A 45 10.16 -14.81 39.64
C ILE A 45 10.75 -16.19 39.40
N THR A 46 9.87 -17.18 39.22
CA THR A 46 10.24 -18.53 38.81
C THR A 46 9.71 -18.78 37.43
N ILE A 47 10.60 -19.11 36.50
CA ILE A 47 10.30 -19.29 35.07
C ILE A 47 10.69 -20.72 34.69
N GLY A 48 9.80 -21.42 34.01
CA GLY A 48 10.05 -22.73 33.40
C GLY A 48 10.98 -22.65 32.17
N GLU A 49 10.91 -23.66 31.32
CA GLU A 49 11.68 -23.66 30.08
C GLU A 49 10.96 -22.83 29.01
N VAL A 50 11.70 -21.92 28.36
CA VAL A 50 11.18 -20.99 27.34
C VAL A 50 11.83 -21.17 25.97
N LEU A 51 12.86 -22.04 25.87
CA LEU A 51 13.43 -22.45 24.58
C LEU A 51 12.71 -23.73 24.12
N GLY A 52 12.54 -23.88 22.82
CA GLY A 52 11.82 -25.01 22.23
C GLY A 52 10.29 -24.97 22.47
N LEU A 53 9.73 -23.80 22.81
CA LEU A 53 8.29 -23.63 22.92
C LEU A 53 7.60 -23.94 21.61
N THR A 54 6.48 -24.65 21.69
CA THR A 54 5.58 -24.88 20.54
C THR A 54 4.35 -24.02 20.70
N PHE A 55 4.00 -23.24 19.68
CA PHE A 55 2.79 -22.42 19.64
C PHE A 55 2.30 -22.24 18.21
N GLU A 56 1.02 -21.96 18.07
CA GLU A 56 0.37 -21.63 16.81
C GLU A 56 0.46 -20.13 16.58
N ALA A 57 0.71 -19.73 15.33
CA ALA A 57 0.67 -18.35 14.90
C ALA A 57 -0.10 -18.27 13.58
N ASP A 58 -0.79 -17.15 13.40
CA ASP A 58 -1.50 -16.86 12.15
C ASP A 58 -0.52 -16.96 10.99
N ASP A 59 -0.89 -17.71 9.95
CA ASP A 59 -0.04 -17.80 8.76
C ASP A 59 0.02 -16.44 8.08
N CYS A 60 1.19 -15.86 8.12
CA CYS A 60 1.53 -14.90 7.10
C CYS A 60 1.90 -15.73 5.88
N GLU A 61 1.01 -15.92 4.91
CA GLU A 61 1.38 -16.44 3.61
C GLU A 61 2.54 -15.62 3.06
N ILE A 62 3.73 -16.10 3.32
CA ILE A 62 4.92 -15.56 2.70
C ILE A 62 5.22 -16.52 1.56
N ALA A 63 4.70 -16.16 0.37
CA ALA A 63 5.20 -16.73 -0.86
C ALA A 63 6.73 -16.68 -0.82
N ALA A 64 7.39 -17.75 -1.22
CA ALA A 64 8.85 -17.73 -1.34
C ALA A 64 9.23 -16.52 -2.20
N VAL A 65 10.27 -15.79 -1.82
CA VAL A 65 10.78 -14.67 -2.63
C VAL A 65 11.11 -15.19 -4.02
N THR A 66 10.34 -14.73 -4.99
CA THR A 66 10.54 -15.09 -6.40
C THR A 66 11.55 -14.16 -7.06
N ASP A 67 12.06 -14.56 -8.22
CA ASP A 67 12.92 -13.68 -9.01
C ASP A 67 12.13 -12.43 -9.46
N ASP A 68 10.81 -12.55 -9.68
CA ASP A 68 9.93 -11.43 -10.02
C ASP A 68 9.82 -10.41 -8.85
N ASP A 69 9.75 -10.87 -7.62
CA ASP A 69 9.77 -9.98 -6.43
C ASP A 69 11.07 -9.19 -6.36
N VAL A 70 12.20 -9.85 -6.68
CA VAL A 70 13.52 -9.22 -6.69
C VAL A 70 13.59 -8.17 -7.80
N GLN A 71 13.14 -8.50 -9.01
CA GLN A 71 13.11 -7.56 -10.13
C GLN A 71 12.18 -6.37 -9.85
N SER A 72 11.01 -6.60 -9.29
CA SER A 72 10.09 -5.54 -8.87
C SER A 72 10.72 -4.59 -7.84
N GLN A 73 11.47 -5.12 -6.89
CA GLN A 73 12.16 -4.29 -5.89
C GLN A 73 13.32 -3.50 -6.50
N ILE A 74 14.10 -4.10 -7.40
CA ILE A 74 15.16 -3.41 -8.14
C ILE A 74 14.57 -2.27 -8.96
N ALA A 75 13.52 -2.54 -9.73
CA ALA A 75 12.80 -1.54 -10.51
C ALA A 75 12.30 -0.38 -9.63
N SER A 76 11.76 -0.68 -8.44
CA SER A 76 11.32 0.33 -7.48
C SER A 76 12.49 1.20 -6.97
N ASN A 77 13.63 0.57 -6.66
CA ASN A 77 14.82 1.30 -6.20
C ASN A 77 15.37 2.24 -7.29
N LEU A 78 15.38 1.79 -8.54
CA LEU A 78 15.85 2.58 -9.68
C LEU A 78 14.90 3.73 -10.02
N ARG A 79 13.58 3.49 -9.99
CA ARG A 79 12.57 4.57 -10.18
C ARG A 79 12.72 5.69 -9.16
N ALA A 80 13.10 5.38 -7.93
CA ALA A 80 13.35 6.39 -6.92
C ALA A 80 14.53 7.32 -7.25
N LEU A 81 15.37 6.97 -8.22
CA LEU A 81 16.50 7.77 -8.69
C LEU A 81 16.18 8.73 -9.85
N MET A 82 15.01 8.58 -10.48
CA MET A 82 14.61 9.42 -11.61
C MET A 82 14.61 10.89 -11.25
N THR A 83 15.15 11.69 -12.14
CA THR A 83 15.07 13.17 -12.12
C THR A 83 13.81 13.65 -12.86
N ASP A 84 13.56 14.95 -12.87
CA ASP A 84 12.43 15.50 -13.63
C ASP A 84 12.67 15.43 -15.14
N ASP A 85 13.92 15.42 -15.59
CA ASP A 85 14.29 15.27 -17.01
C ASP A 85 14.07 13.83 -17.52
N ASP A 86 14.13 12.84 -16.63
CA ASP A 86 13.88 11.43 -16.98
C ASP A 86 12.37 11.13 -17.12
N LYS A 87 11.50 12.08 -16.79
CA LYS A 87 10.05 11.90 -16.81
C LYS A 87 9.41 12.45 -18.08
N ASN A 88 8.34 11.77 -18.51
CA ASN A 88 7.52 12.20 -19.64
C ASN A 88 8.30 12.34 -20.96
N VAL A 89 9.23 11.44 -21.24
CA VAL A 89 9.98 11.39 -22.48
C VAL A 89 9.02 11.12 -23.65
N THR A 90 8.98 12.03 -24.62
CA THR A 90 8.13 11.96 -25.82
C THR A 90 8.94 11.96 -27.11
N ASP A 91 10.28 12.01 -27.03
CA ASP A 91 11.15 11.97 -28.17
C ASP A 91 10.99 10.64 -28.92
N VAL A 92 10.60 10.72 -30.18
CA VAL A 92 10.40 9.57 -31.08
C VAL A 92 11.69 8.80 -31.38
N ASN A 93 12.86 9.37 -31.06
CA ASN A 93 14.16 8.71 -31.18
C ASN A 93 14.62 8.07 -29.85
N ALA A 94 13.98 8.40 -28.73
CA ALA A 94 14.28 7.77 -27.46
C ALA A 94 13.76 6.33 -27.45
N VAL A 95 14.51 5.44 -26.84
CA VAL A 95 14.24 3.98 -26.86
C VAL A 95 13.88 3.53 -25.45
N ILE A 96 12.77 2.81 -25.33
CA ILE A 96 12.32 2.22 -24.08
C ILE A 96 13.31 1.15 -23.62
N GLY A 97 13.82 1.33 -22.40
CA GLY A 97 14.78 0.45 -21.73
C GLY A 97 14.12 -0.56 -20.77
N THR A 98 14.97 -1.18 -19.97
CA THR A 98 14.58 -2.04 -18.87
C THR A 98 14.05 -1.20 -17.72
N TYR A 99 13.03 -1.65 -17.03
CA TYR A 99 12.36 -1.00 -15.88
C TYR A 99 11.59 0.29 -16.20
N ASP A 100 11.56 0.76 -17.46
CA ASP A 100 10.84 1.97 -17.84
C ASP A 100 9.35 1.85 -17.54
N GLU A 101 8.76 2.99 -17.17
CA GLU A 101 7.32 3.15 -17.03
C GLU A 101 6.78 3.76 -18.32
N VAL A 102 6.07 2.95 -19.11
CA VAL A 102 5.59 3.31 -20.44
C VAL A 102 4.11 3.63 -20.39
N TYR A 103 3.72 4.76 -20.92
CA TYR A 103 2.34 5.21 -20.99
C TYR A 103 1.78 4.95 -22.38
N VAL A 104 0.84 4.04 -22.47
CA VAL A 104 0.29 3.56 -23.73
C VAL A 104 -1.21 3.75 -23.84
N ASN A 105 -1.66 3.97 -25.06
CA ASN A 105 -3.03 3.76 -25.46
C ASN A 105 -3.09 2.47 -26.28
N PHE A 106 -4.03 1.60 -26.00
CA PHE A 106 -4.15 0.33 -26.69
C PHE A 106 -5.59 -0.18 -26.75
N TYR A 107 -5.83 -1.06 -27.71
CA TYR A 107 -6.98 -1.98 -27.75
C TYR A 107 -6.51 -3.34 -28.25
N GLY A 108 -7.34 -4.35 -28.06
CA GLY A 108 -7.05 -5.69 -28.57
C GLY A 108 -8.14 -6.18 -29.51
N SER A 109 -7.75 -6.82 -30.63
CA SER A 109 -8.67 -7.38 -31.61
C SER A 109 -8.28 -8.78 -32.04
N TYR A 110 -9.22 -9.53 -32.59
CA TYR A 110 -9.00 -10.78 -33.31
C TYR A 110 -9.96 -10.88 -34.49
N VAL A 111 -9.62 -11.73 -35.45
CA VAL A 111 -10.47 -12.01 -36.62
C VAL A 111 -11.04 -13.41 -36.48
N ASP A 112 -12.35 -13.56 -36.63
CA ASP A 112 -13.01 -14.86 -36.57
C ASP A 112 -12.94 -15.65 -37.91
N GLU A 113 -13.47 -16.87 -37.94
CA GLU A 113 -13.52 -17.70 -39.13
C GLU A 113 -14.36 -17.09 -40.26
N GLY A 114 -15.27 -16.16 -39.95
CA GLY A 114 -16.08 -15.41 -40.89
C GLY A 114 -15.38 -14.17 -41.46
N ASN A 115 -14.12 -13.96 -41.07
CA ASN A 115 -13.34 -12.77 -41.40
C ASN A 115 -13.90 -11.46 -40.83
N VAL A 116 -14.60 -11.57 -39.67
CA VAL A 116 -15.10 -10.43 -38.91
C VAL A 116 -14.10 -10.08 -37.82
N THR A 117 -13.77 -8.80 -37.71
CA THR A 117 -12.90 -8.29 -36.65
C THR A 117 -13.71 -8.02 -35.39
N HIS A 118 -13.31 -8.63 -34.31
CA HIS A 118 -13.87 -8.44 -32.95
C HIS A 118 -12.88 -7.72 -32.05
N ILE A 119 -13.39 -6.82 -31.22
CA ILE A 119 -12.58 -6.17 -30.19
C ILE A 119 -12.77 -6.92 -28.88
N PHE A 120 -11.70 -7.49 -28.33
CA PHE A 120 -11.78 -8.24 -27.09
C PHE A 120 -11.44 -7.42 -25.85
N VAL A 121 -10.66 -6.37 -26.00
CA VAL A 121 -10.36 -5.44 -24.91
C VAL A 121 -10.32 -4.02 -25.44
N ALA A 122 -11.07 -3.14 -24.76
CA ALA A 122 -11.07 -1.72 -25.10
C ALA A 122 -9.83 -0.98 -24.56
N GLY A 123 -9.22 -1.46 -23.47
CA GLY A 123 -8.06 -0.87 -22.84
C GLY A 123 -8.25 0.61 -22.52
N SER A 124 -7.19 1.41 -22.67
CA SER A 124 -7.29 2.87 -22.69
C SER A 124 -7.82 3.39 -24.01
N ARG A 125 -8.05 2.49 -24.93
CA ARG A 125 -8.57 2.62 -26.28
C ARG A 125 -8.65 4.07 -26.74
N MET A 126 -7.53 4.54 -27.28
CA MET A 126 -7.55 5.81 -28.02
C MET A 126 -7.88 7.06 -27.19
N ASP A 127 -7.95 6.97 -25.86
CA ASP A 127 -8.02 8.14 -25.01
C ASP A 127 -6.63 8.71 -24.76
N LYS A 128 -6.20 9.57 -25.64
CA LYS A 128 -4.88 10.22 -25.59
C LYS A 128 -4.59 10.90 -24.24
N GLU A 129 -5.63 11.31 -23.52
CA GLU A 129 -5.49 12.05 -22.26
C GLU A 129 -5.32 11.14 -21.04
N ASN A 130 -5.69 9.84 -21.17
CA ASN A 130 -5.63 8.87 -20.07
C ASN A 130 -4.90 7.58 -20.48
N PRO A 131 -3.62 7.65 -20.85
CA PRO A 131 -2.84 6.46 -21.20
C PRO A 131 -2.66 5.56 -19.98
N VAL A 132 -2.60 4.25 -20.21
CA VAL A 132 -2.32 3.25 -19.18
C VAL A 132 -0.82 3.17 -18.95
N ALA A 133 -0.40 3.19 -17.69
CA ALA A 133 0.99 2.98 -17.31
C ALA A 133 1.31 1.48 -17.28
N LEU A 134 2.38 1.09 -17.94
CA LEU A 134 2.94 -0.27 -17.96
C LEU A 134 4.40 -0.21 -17.54
N TYR A 135 4.86 -1.25 -16.85
CA TYR A 135 6.22 -1.33 -16.34
C TYR A 135 6.98 -2.44 -17.04
N VAL A 136 8.06 -2.10 -17.74
CA VAL A 136 8.89 -3.06 -18.46
C VAL A 136 9.75 -3.85 -17.47
N GLU A 137 9.80 -5.17 -17.62
CA GLU A 137 10.59 -6.12 -16.80
C GLU A 137 10.47 -5.88 -15.28
N SER A 138 9.25 -5.63 -14.83
CA SER A 138 8.97 -5.31 -13.42
C SER A 138 8.50 -6.50 -12.58
N GLY A 139 8.44 -7.70 -13.14
CA GLY A 139 7.86 -8.89 -12.48
C GLY A 139 6.34 -8.82 -12.30
N ALA A 140 5.64 -7.96 -13.05
CA ALA A 140 4.18 -7.81 -12.95
C ALA A 140 3.44 -8.81 -13.86
N ALA A 141 2.19 -9.15 -13.53
CA ALA A 141 1.35 -10.10 -14.27
C ALA A 141 1.10 -9.73 -15.77
N SER A 142 1.35 -8.48 -16.17
CA SER A 142 1.24 -8.00 -17.55
C SER A 142 2.58 -7.98 -18.30
N GLU A 143 3.58 -8.69 -17.82
CA GLU A 143 4.97 -8.60 -18.24
C GLU A 143 5.18 -8.83 -19.75
N TYR A 144 4.53 -9.85 -20.33
CA TYR A 144 4.66 -10.11 -21.76
C TYR A 144 4.33 -8.90 -22.61
N PHE A 145 3.22 -8.22 -22.31
CA PHE A 145 2.77 -7.05 -23.06
C PHE A 145 3.73 -5.87 -22.86
N ALA A 146 4.10 -5.57 -21.60
CA ALA A 146 5.03 -4.50 -21.28
C ALA A 146 6.42 -4.75 -21.90
N ASN A 147 6.94 -5.98 -21.80
CA ASN A 147 8.26 -6.33 -22.33
C ASN A 147 8.33 -6.27 -23.87
N SER A 148 7.19 -6.46 -24.56
CA SER A 148 7.10 -6.29 -26.01
C SER A 148 7.34 -4.83 -26.46
N LEU A 149 7.27 -3.87 -25.54
CA LEU A 149 7.52 -2.45 -25.80
C LEU A 149 9.00 -2.08 -25.66
N LYS A 150 9.83 -2.92 -25.03
CA LYS A 150 11.28 -2.71 -24.92
C LYS A 150 11.92 -2.57 -26.31
N GLY A 151 12.76 -1.59 -26.46
CA GLY A 151 13.39 -1.29 -27.77
C GLY A 151 12.48 -0.55 -28.75
N LYS A 152 11.25 -0.21 -28.36
CA LYS A 152 10.37 0.66 -29.14
C LYS A 152 10.56 2.12 -28.73
N SER A 153 9.97 3.02 -29.50
CA SER A 153 10.01 4.47 -29.25
C SER A 153 8.59 5.04 -29.17
N PRO A 154 8.40 6.20 -28.54
CA PRO A 154 7.13 6.92 -28.60
C PRO A 154 6.67 7.15 -30.04
N ASN A 155 5.37 6.90 -30.29
CA ASN A 155 4.75 7.11 -31.59
C ASN A 155 3.44 7.91 -31.46
N PRO A 156 3.47 9.10 -30.83
CA PRO A 156 2.25 9.88 -30.54
C PRO A 156 1.52 10.38 -31.81
N GLY A 157 2.20 10.38 -32.95
CA GLY A 157 1.62 10.76 -34.24
C GLY A 157 0.70 9.70 -34.86
N ALA A 158 0.71 8.46 -34.32
CA ALA A 158 -0.17 7.39 -34.78
C ALA A 158 -1.64 7.55 -34.36
N TYR A 159 -1.93 8.59 -33.59
CA TYR A 159 -3.26 8.84 -33.07
C TYR A 159 -3.97 9.98 -33.82
N THR A 160 -5.04 9.65 -34.53
CA THR A 160 -5.87 10.62 -35.27
C THR A 160 -7.24 10.75 -34.62
N LEU A 161 -7.67 11.98 -34.28
CA LEU A 161 -9.01 12.25 -33.81
C LEU A 161 -10.02 11.93 -34.93
N LYS A 162 -11.16 11.35 -34.55
CA LYS A 162 -12.23 10.91 -35.46
C LYS A 162 -13.42 11.85 -35.39
N ALA A 163 -14.19 11.89 -36.46
CA ALA A 163 -15.41 12.68 -36.61
C ALA A 163 -15.21 14.20 -36.42
N THR A 164 -14.01 14.70 -36.72
CA THR A 164 -13.62 16.11 -36.56
C THR A 164 -13.59 16.91 -37.88
N ASP A 165 -13.43 16.23 -39.02
CA ASP A 165 -13.40 16.89 -40.32
C ASP A 165 -14.82 17.13 -40.86
N PRO A 166 -15.30 18.37 -40.93
CA PRO A 166 -16.63 18.66 -41.42
C PRO A 166 -16.83 18.35 -42.91
N ASP A 167 -15.73 18.32 -43.67
CA ASP A 167 -15.75 18.18 -45.15
C ASP A 167 -15.60 16.70 -45.58
N ASP A 168 -15.18 15.78 -44.71
CA ASP A 168 -15.07 14.35 -45.00
C ASP A 168 -16.36 13.63 -44.56
N GLU A 169 -17.21 13.25 -45.51
CA GLU A 169 -18.45 12.53 -45.23
C GLU A 169 -18.26 11.17 -44.56
N ASN A 170 -17.07 10.57 -44.63
CA ASN A 170 -16.73 9.28 -44.02
C ASN A 170 -16.15 9.41 -42.61
N ASP A 171 -15.67 10.59 -42.22
CA ASP A 171 -15.20 10.85 -40.87
C ASP A 171 -16.36 11.08 -39.90
N VAL A 172 -17.10 10.05 -39.58
CA VAL A 172 -18.32 10.06 -38.73
C VAL A 172 -18.14 9.10 -37.55
N ILE A 173 -19.03 9.24 -36.56
CA ILE A 173 -19.09 8.35 -35.40
C ILE A 173 -19.58 6.97 -35.83
N ASP A 174 -18.83 5.93 -35.57
CA ASP A 174 -19.16 4.53 -35.82
C ASP A 174 -19.80 3.84 -34.62
N ALA A 175 -20.39 2.67 -34.88
CA ALA A 175 -21.16 1.92 -33.90
C ALA A 175 -20.31 1.33 -32.75
N ASP A 176 -19.02 1.26 -32.89
CA ASP A 176 -18.04 0.73 -31.94
C ASP A 176 -17.08 1.80 -31.38
N ASP A 177 -17.35 3.06 -31.71
CA ASP A 177 -16.56 4.18 -31.19
C ASP A 177 -16.80 4.41 -29.70
N ILE A 178 -15.80 5.01 -29.08
CA ILE A 178 -15.92 5.61 -27.75
C ILE A 178 -16.10 7.11 -27.93
N VAL A 179 -17.14 7.65 -27.33
CA VAL A 179 -17.42 9.08 -27.37
C VAL A 179 -17.42 9.68 -25.98
N TYR A 180 -17.01 10.92 -25.86
CA TYR A 180 -17.16 11.70 -24.63
C TYR A 180 -18.28 12.70 -24.83
N ILE A 181 -19.31 12.58 -24.00
CA ILE A 181 -20.53 13.36 -24.16
C ILE A 181 -20.86 14.19 -22.92
N ASN A 182 -21.43 15.35 -23.18
CA ASN A 182 -22.24 16.06 -22.21
C ASN A 182 -23.70 15.93 -22.61
N TYR A 183 -24.56 15.69 -21.65
CA TYR A 183 -25.98 15.61 -21.92
C TYR A 183 -26.82 16.19 -20.80
N THR A 184 -28.02 16.64 -21.19
CA THR A 184 -29.14 16.90 -20.30
C THR A 184 -30.29 16.05 -20.79
N TRP A 185 -31.05 15.43 -19.91
CA TRP A 185 -32.27 14.81 -20.31
C TRP A 185 -33.46 15.34 -19.53
N VAL A 186 -34.62 15.33 -20.21
CA VAL A 186 -35.95 15.58 -19.66
C VAL A 186 -36.81 14.38 -19.99
N ARG A 187 -37.54 13.85 -19.01
CA ARG A 187 -38.51 12.80 -19.26
C ARG A 187 -39.89 13.21 -18.80
N TYR A 188 -40.90 12.70 -19.51
CA TYR A 188 -42.29 12.90 -19.24
C TYR A 188 -43.02 11.56 -19.28
N ARG A 189 -44.08 11.39 -18.46
CA ARG A 189 -45.08 10.37 -18.71
C ARG A 189 -46.04 10.86 -19.80
N TYR A 190 -46.76 9.94 -20.43
CA TYR A 190 -47.87 10.30 -21.31
C TYR A 190 -49.17 10.42 -20.50
N LEU A 191 -50.07 11.28 -20.95
CA LEU A 191 -51.45 11.31 -20.50
C LEU A 191 -52.19 10.03 -20.92
N GLU A 192 -53.44 9.86 -20.48
CA GLU A 192 -54.26 8.69 -20.81
C GLU A 192 -54.47 8.46 -22.33
N ASP A 193 -54.28 9.48 -23.14
CA ASP A 193 -54.34 9.38 -24.60
C ASP A 193 -53.13 8.65 -25.22
N GLY A 194 -52.07 8.40 -24.41
CA GLY A 194 -50.85 7.70 -24.82
C GLY A 194 -49.96 8.47 -25.81
N VAL A 195 -50.27 9.74 -26.09
CA VAL A 195 -49.55 10.57 -27.08
C VAL A 195 -49.14 11.92 -26.52
N THR A 196 -49.97 12.52 -25.68
CA THR A 196 -49.71 13.85 -25.09
C THR A 196 -48.78 13.74 -23.86
N LYS A 197 -47.71 14.53 -23.83
CA LYS A 197 -46.79 14.59 -22.70
C LYS A 197 -47.47 15.23 -21.49
N ASP A 198 -47.34 14.59 -20.33
CA ASP A 198 -47.83 15.13 -19.07
C ASP A 198 -46.72 16.01 -18.44
N GLU A 199 -46.81 17.31 -18.65
CA GLU A 199 -45.86 18.31 -18.13
C GLU A 199 -45.74 18.30 -16.58
N SER A 200 -46.78 17.79 -15.89
CA SER A 200 -46.76 17.68 -14.43
C SER A 200 -45.80 16.59 -13.91
N THR A 201 -45.44 15.63 -14.76
CA THR A 201 -44.54 14.50 -14.46
C THR A 201 -43.09 14.76 -14.86
N LYS A 202 -42.79 15.96 -15.33
CA LYS A 202 -41.45 16.34 -15.82
C LYS A 202 -40.37 16.06 -14.82
N GLN A 203 -39.34 15.33 -15.24
CA GLN A 203 -38.11 15.10 -14.49
C GLN A 203 -36.91 15.45 -15.37
N THR A 204 -35.82 15.93 -14.74
CA THR A 204 -34.59 16.34 -15.45
C THR A 204 -33.35 15.81 -14.76
N ASN A 205 -32.32 15.51 -15.56
CA ASN A 205 -30.95 15.25 -15.07
C ASN A 205 -29.95 15.80 -16.09
N SER A 206 -28.73 16.03 -15.65
CA SER A 206 -27.71 16.68 -16.49
C SER A 206 -26.28 16.34 -16.02
N THR A 207 -25.35 16.20 -16.97
CA THR A 207 -23.90 16.28 -16.72
C THR A 207 -23.41 17.73 -16.63
N VAL A 208 -24.29 18.71 -16.89
CA VAL A 208 -23.98 20.14 -16.80
C VAL A 208 -24.67 20.72 -15.57
N ASP A 209 -23.94 21.40 -14.70
CA ASP A 209 -24.50 22.10 -13.55
C ASP A 209 -25.38 23.26 -14.03
N ALA A 210 -26.67 23.20 -13.71
CA ALA A 210 -27.66 24.18 -14.16
C ALA A 210 -27.43 25.61 -13.58
N ASN A 211 -26.73 25.74 -12.46
CA ASN A 211 -26.49 27.01 -11.80
C ASN A 211 -25.23 27.72 -12.32
N THR A 212 -24.21 26.95 -12.66
CA THR A 212 -22.90 27.48 -13.06
C THR A 212 -22.63 27.33 -14.56
N ASN A 213 -23.47 26.58 -15.26
CA ASN A 213 -23.29 26.18 -16.66
C ASN A 213 -21.91 25.51 -16.90
N ARG A 214 -21.33 24.90 -15.85
CA ARG A 214 -20.07 24.18 -15.92
C ARG A 214 -20.34 22.68 -16.06
N VAL A 215 -19.57 22.04 -16.91
CA VAL A 215 -19.52 20.58 -17.02
C VAL A 215 -19.02 20.03 -15.69
N THR A 216 -19.85 19.24 -15.01
CA THR A 216 -19.47 18.60 -13.73
C THR A 216 -18.67 17.33 -13.98
N THR A 217 -19.03 16.58 -15.03
CA THR A 217 -18.32 15.36 -15.42
C THR A 217 -18.66 15.05 -16.87
N GLU A 218 -17.66 14.92 -17.72
CA GLU A 218 -17.82 14.40 -19.06
C GLU A 218 -18.05 12.89 -18.99
N LEU A 219 -19.10 12.37 -19.63
CA LEU A 219 -19.37 10.95 -19.64
C LEU A 219 -18.64 10.27 -20.79
N ARG A 220 -17.78 9.30 -20.48
CA ARG A 220 -17.23 8.37 -21.45
C ARG A 220 -18.29 7.31 -21.77
N LEU A 221 -18.67 7.20 -23.01
CA LEU A 221 -19.66 6.26 -23.51
C LEU A 221 -19.05 5.38 -24.60
N ASP A 222 -19.00 4.08 -24.36
CA ASP A 222 -18.65 3.07 -25.35
C ASP A 222 -19.91 2.71 -26.15
N LEU A 223 -19.93 3.03 -27.44
CA LEU A 223 -21.10 2.77 -28.29
C LEU A 223 -21.28 1.29 -28.65
N ALA A 224 -20.23 0.46 -28.48
CA ALA A 224 -20.38 -0.99 -28.56
C ALA A 224 -21.21 -1.53 -27.38
N ASN A 225 -21.12 -0.89 -26.20
CA ASN A 225 -21.72 -1.32 -24.95
C ASN A 225 -22.44 -0.16 -24.24
N VAL A 226 -23.49 0.39 -24.85
CA VAL A 226 -24.26 1.47 -24.23
C VAL A 226 -24.98 0.94 -23.00
N PRO A 227 -24.82 1.58 -21.82
CA PRO A 227 -25.47 1.14 -20.60
C PRO A 227 -27.00 1.15 -20.66
N ASP A 228 -27.67 0.20 -20.03
CA ASP A 228 -29.13 -0.01 -20.04
C ASP A 228 -29.95 1.18 -19.51
N TYR A 229 -29.31 2.13 -18.79
CA TYR A 229 -30.02 3.34 -18.35
C TYR A 229 -30.23 4.38 -19.46
N PHE A 230 -29.62 4.19 -20.65
CA PHE A 230 -29.97 4.92 -21.85
C PHE A 230 -31.11 4.21 -22.61
N PRO A 231 -31.91 4.94 -23.37
CA PRO A 231 -32.87 4.30 -24.27
C PRO A 231 -32.19 3.35 -25.25
N ALA A 232 -32.78 2.20 -25.53
CA ALA A 232 -32.19 1.14 -26.36
C ALA A 232 -31.70 1.61 -27.75
N THR A 233 -32.32 2.63 -28.30
CA THR A 233 -31.98 3.23 -29.61
C THR A 233 -31.09 4.48 -29.47
N PHE A 234 -30.54 4.75 -28.31
CA PHE A 234 -29.70 5.93 -28.08
C PHE A 234 -28.48 5.96 -29.00
N LYS A 235 -27.78 4.83 -29.12
CA LYS A 235 -26.68 4.62 -30.04
C LYS A 235 -27.02 4.98 -31.47
N ASP A 236 -28.16 4.52 -31.97
CA ASP A 236 -28.56 4.68 -33.38
C ASP A 236 -28.74 6.15 -33.78
N GLN A 237 -29.04 7.02 -32.82
CA GLN A 237 -29.15 8.45 -33.04
C GLN A 237 -27.82 9.21 -33.01
N ILE A 238 -26.75 8.59 -32.52
CA ILE A 238 -25.38 9.16 -32.44
C ILE A 238 -24.55 8.69 -33.62
N VAL A 239 -24.63 7.41 -33.98
CA VAL A 239 -23.89 6.82 -35.12
C VAL A 239 -24.19 7.57 -36.43
N GLY A 240 -23.15 7.77 -37.21
CA GLY A 240 -23.18 8.54 -38.47
C GLY A 240 -23.22 10.07 -38.29
N LYS A 241 -23.07 10.56 -37.05
CA LYS A 241 -22.95 12.01 -36.78
C LYS A 241 -21.51 12.45 -36.66
N LYS A 242 -21.27 13.76 -36.62
CA LYS A 242 -20.02 14.40 -36.29
C LYS A 242 -19.92 14.71 -34.79
N ALA A 243 -18.73 14.90 -34.30
CA ALA A 243 -18.53 15.51 -32.99
C ALA A 243 -19.12 16.92 -32.95
N GLY A 244 -19.60 17.34 -31.78
CA GLY A 244 -20.25 18.61 -31.57
C GLY A 244 -21.66 18.45 -31.02
N SER A 245 -22.47 19.53 -31.10
CA SER A 245 -23.84 19.50 -30.61
C SER A 245 -24.74 18.70 -31.56
N LEU A 246 -25.34 17.65 -31.04
CA LEU A 246 -26.31 16.82 -31.79
C LEU A 246 -27.73 17.37 -31.70
N GLY A 247 -27.95 18.44 -30.92
CA GLY A 247 -29.29 18.95 -30.65
C GLY A 247 -30.06 18.07 -29.68
N THR A 248 -31.41 18.07 -29.84
CA THR A 248 -32.28 17.27 -28.99
C THR A 248 -32.62 15.96 -29.69
N LEU A 249 -32.30 14.86 -29.05
CA LEU A 249 -32.62 13.48 -29.44
C LEU A 249 -33.88 13.06 -28.67
N THR A 250 -34.93 12.64 -29.37
CA THR A 250 -36.22 12.27 -28.76
C THR A 250 -36.43 10.76 -28.84
N PHE A 251 -36.82 10.16 -27.72
CA PHE A 251 -37.09 8.74 -27.56
C PHE A 251 -38.48 8.57 -26.98
N ASP A 252 -39.42 8.16 -27.83
CA ASP A 252 -40.81 7.96 -27.46
C ASP A 252 -41.08 6.53 -26.99
N ASN A 253 -42.06 6.37 -26.10
CA ASN A 253 -42.52 5.08 -25.60
C ASN A 253 -41.45 4.20 -24.96
N VAL A 254 -40.46 4.80 -24.31
CA VAL A 254 -39.44 4.06 -23.56
C VAL A 254 -40.09 3.41 -22.33
N GLU A 255 -40.09 2.10 -22.28
CA GLU A 255 -40.62 1.32 -21.16
C GLU A 255 -39.62 1.26 -20.01
N VAL A 256 -40.07 1.63 -18.82
CA VAL A 256 -39.26 1.60 -17.59
C VAL A 256 -40.03 0.84 -16.53
N ASP A 257 -39.41 -0.21 -15.99
CA ASP A 257 -39.92 -0.91 -14.82
C ASP A 257 -39.52 -0.11 -13.56
N LEU A 258 -40.52 0.44 -12.88
CA LEU A 258 -40.30 1.22 -11.67
C LEU A 258 -40.24 0.35 -10.40
N GLY A 259 -40.47 -0.95 -10.50
CA GLY A 259 -40.57 -1.89 -9.39
C GLY A 259 -41.85 -1.68 -8.55
N GLY A 260 -42.34 -2.71 -7.90
CA GLY A 260 -43.53 -2.67 -7.04
C GLY A 260 -44.82 -3.10 -7.71
N GLU A 261 -45.99 -2.54 -7.29
CA GLU A 261 -47.31 -2.87 -7.83
C GLU A 261 -47.64 -2.11 -9.13
N GLU A 262 -46.81 -1.14 -9.54
CA GLU A 262 -47.00 -0.40 -10.79
C GLU A 262 -46.42 -1.20 -11.96
N GLU A 263 -47.22 -1.43 -12.97
CA GLU A 263 -46.83 -2.03 -14.25
C GLU A 263 -45.80 -1.13 -14.96
N VAL A 264 -45.11 -1.68 -15.95
CA VAL A 264 -44.17 -0.97 -16.84
C VAL A 264 -44.75 0.35 -17.32
N VAL A 265 -44.06 1.46 -17.01
CA VAL A 265 -44.53 2.80 -17.38
C VAL A 265 -43.80 3.28 -18.63
N LYS A 266 -44.52 3.90 -19.54
CA LYS A 266 -43.97 4.49 -20.78
C LYS A 266 -43.61 5.95 -20.56
N PHE A 267 -42.39 6.29 -20.97
CA PHE A 267 -41.87 7.65 -20.92
C PHE A 267 -41.48 8.16 -22.31
N CYS A 268 -41.58 9.48 -22.50
CA CYS A 268 -40.86 10.19 -23.53
C CYS A 268 -39.57 10.78 -22.90
N TYR A 269 -38.44 10.52 -23.49
CA TYR A 269 -37.15 11.15 -23.13
C TYR A 269 -36.72 12.12 -24.21
N GLU A 270 -36.25 13.29 -23.79
CA GLU A 270 -35.59 14.28 -24.64
C GLU A 270 -34.19 14.49 -24.12
N TYR A 271 -33.18 14.07 -24.88
CA TYR A 271 -31.77 14.26 -24.57
C TYR A 271 -31.21 15.40 -25.40
N THR A 272 -30.66 16.42 -24.78
CA THR A 272 -29.79 17.39 -25.46
C THR A 272 -28.37 16.91 -25.29
N VAL A 273 -27.72 16.51 -26.37
CA VAL A 273 -26.40 15.85 -26.36
C VAL A 273 -25.38 16.71 -27.11
N THR A 274 -24.22 16.84 -26.50
CA THR A 274 -23.02 17.34 -27.17
C THR A 274 -21.95 16.26 -27.10
N VAL A 275 -21.45 15.81 -28.23
CA VAL A 275 -20.28 14.94 -28.34
C VAL A 275 -19.06 15.85 -28.34
N ASN A 276 -18.32 15.89 -27.23
CA ASN A 276 -17.18 16.77 -27.10
C ASN A 276 -16.01 16.26 -27.94
N ARG A 277 -15.86 14.94 -28.00
CA ARG A 277 -14.81 14.27 -28.82
C ARG A 277 -15.22 12.82 -29.08
N VAL A 278 -14.74 12.33 -30.21
CA VAL A 278 -14.77 10.91 -30.58
C VAL A 278 -13.34 10.40 -30.51
N ILE A 279 -13.17 9.25 -29.92
CA ILE A 279 -11.84 8.64 -29.83
C ILE A 279 -11.47 8.10 -31.21
N GLY A 280 -10.30 8.52 -31.69
CA GLY A 280 -9.84 8.29 -33.04
C GLY A 280 -9.36 6.86 -33.32
N THR A 281 -8.82 6.65 -34.49
CA THR A 281 -8.17 5.41 -34.92
C THR A 281 -6.68 5.45 -34.65
N PHE A 282 -6.07 4.28 -34.54
CA PHE A 282 -4.60 4.16 -34.55
C PHE A 282 -4.13 3.97 -35.99
N ASP A 283 -3.48 5.01 -36.51
CA ASP A 283 -2.70 4.87 -37.73
C ASP A 283 -1.29 4.45 -37.33
N ASP A 284 -0.73 3.42 -37.95
CA ASP A 284 0.61 2.89 -37.67
C ASP A 284 0.82 2.45 -36.20
N ALA A 285 -0.19 1.84 -35.56
CA ALA A 285 -0.06 1.26 -34.25
C ALA A 285 1.03 0.18 -34.22
N ILE A 286 1.72 0.07 -33.10
CA ILE A 286 2.60 -1.08 -32.83
C ILE A 286 1.71 -2.29 -32.60
N GLU A 287 1.83 -3.31 -33.43
CA GLU A 287 1.09 -4.56 -33.28
C GLU A 287 1.88 -5.54 -32.41
N ILE A 288 1.22 -6.05 -31.36
CA ILE A 288 1.77 -7.07 -30.45
C ILE A 288 0.86 -8.30 -30.54
N PRO A 289 1.30 -9.38 -31.21
CA PRO A 289 0.54 -10.61 -31.28
C PRO A 289 0.54 -11.32 -29.91
N TYR A 290 -0.57 -11.96 -29.57
CA TYR A 290 -0.69 -12.78 -28.36
C TYR A 290 -1.64 -13.95 -28.63
N THR A 291 -1.37 -15.10 -28.00
CA THR A 291 -2.24 -16.28 -28.07
C THR A 291 -2.74 -16.60 -26.66
N PHE A 292 -4.05 -16.56 -26.44
CA PHE A 292 -4.62 -16.99 -25.18
C PHE A 292 -4.38 -18.48 -24.92
N ALA A 293 -4.09 -18.85 -23.68
CA ALA A 293 -3.99 -20.26 -23.30
C ALA A 293 -5.28 -21.03 -23.61
N ALA A 294 -5.14 -22.31 -23.92
CA ALA A 294 -6.29 -23.15 -24.29
C ALA A 294 -7.33 -23.33 -23.15
N ASP A 295 -6.93 -23.07 -21.92
CA ASP A 295 -7.74 -23.10 -20.72
C ASP A 295 -8.08 -21.69 -20.18
N ALA A 296 -7.78 -20.63 -20.94
CA ALA A 296 -8.13 -19.27 -20.56
C ALA A 296 -9.64 -19.11 -20.36
N THR A 297 -10.02 -18.40 -19.31
CA THR A 297 -11.43 -18.09 -18.99
C THR A 297 -11.87 -16.73 -19.49
N ASP A 298 -10.96 -16.01 -20.13
CA ASP A 298 -11.18 -14.67 -20.67
C ASP A 298 -12.23 -14.66 -21.77
N LYS A 299 -12.97 -13.54 -21.86
CA LYS A 299 -14.00 -13.34 -22.86
C LYS A 299 -13.80 -11.98 -23.53
N ASP A 300 -14.26 -11.90 -24.80
CA ASP A 300 -14.36 -10.63 -25.49
C ASP A 300 -15.49 -9.74 -24.93
N LEU A 301 -15.65 -8.53 -25.51
CA LEU A 301 -16.68 -7.58 -25.08
C LEU A 301 -18.12 -8.05 -25.38
N GLU A 302 -18.28 -9.06 -26.24
CA GLU A 302 -19.57 -9.67 -26.59
C GLU A 302 -19.87 -10.93 -25.77
N GLY A 303 -18.90 -11.39 -24.96
CA GLY A 303 -18.99 -12.57 -24.11
C GLY A 303 -18.50 -13.87 -24.75
N ASN A 304 -17.88 -13.83 -25.95
CA ASN A 304 -17.30 -14.99 -26.61
C ASN A 304 -15.99 -15.41 -25.94
N ALA A 305 -15.73 -16.71 -25.81
CA ALA A 305 -14.52 -17.23 -25.20
C ALA A 305 -13.27 -16.89 -26.03
N LEU A 306 -12.20 -16.51 -25.34
CA LEU A 306 -10.89 -16.20 -25.92
C LEU A 306 -9.90 -17.38 -25.85
N ALA A 307 -10.24 -18.47 -25.16
CA ALA A 307 -9.39 -19.65 -25.01
C ALA A 307 -8.83 -20.13 -26.36
N GLY A 308 -7.50 -20.21 -26.46
CA GLY A 308 -6.78 -20.66 -27.64
C GLY A 308 -6.82 -19.72 -28.85
N LYS A 309 -7.39 -18.52 -28.73
CA LYS A 309 -7.45 -17.55 -29.84
C LYS A 309 -6.15 -16.79 -29.99
N ASP A 310 -5.75 -16.60 -31.24
CA ASP A 310 -4.70 -15.64 -31.61
C ASP A 310 -5.33 -14.25 -31.71
N VAL A 311 -4.74 -13.29 -31.03
CA VAL A 311 -5.22 -11.92 -30.95
C VAL A 311 -4.07 -10.94 -31.20
N THR A 312 -4.41 -9.69 -31.48
CA THR A 312 -3.42 -8.61 -31.67
C THR A 312 -3.79 -7.44 -30.79
N PHE A 313 -2.80 -6.97 -30.02
CA PHE A 313 -2.87 -5.67 -29.36
C PHE A 313 -2.33 -4.59 -30.29
N HIS A 314 -3.10 -3.54 -30.46
CA HIS A 314 -2.74 -2.34 -31.20
C HIS A 314 -2.35 -1.25 -30.23
N VAL A 315 -1.12 -0.76 -30.26
CA VAL A 315 -0.53 0.07 -29.21
C VAL A 315 0.03 1.35 -29.78
N VAL A 316 -0.30 2.46 -29.13
CA VAL A 316 0.34 3.75 -29.30
C VAL A 316 1.08 4.13 -28.02
N ILE A 317 2.35 4.40 -28.10
CA ILE A 317 3.17 4.84 -26.97
C ILE A 317 3.10 6.37 -26.91
N ALA A 318 2.42 6.90 -25.91
CA ALA A 318 2.27 8.33 -25.72
C ALA A 318 3.55 8.97 -25.18
N LYS A 319 4.17 8.33 -24.21
CA LYS A 319 5.40 8.76 -23.51
C LYS A 319 5.93 7.64 -22.65
N PHE A 320 7.11 7.81 -22.09
CA PHE A 320 7.63 6.94 -21.02
C PHE A 320 8.45 7.74 -20.00
N ASN A 321 8.69 7.14 -18.85
CA ASN A 321 9.67 7.61 -17.88
C ASN A 321 10.92 6.74 -18.05
N ASP A 322 12.06 7.38 -18.34
CA ASP A 322 13.37 6.74 -18.57
C ASP A 322 13.98 6.38 -17.21
N VAL A 323 13.78 5.14 -16.78
CA VAL A 323 14.31 4.63 -15.51
C VAL A 323 15.77 4.21 -15.73
N PRO A 324 16.71 4.66 -14.87
CA PRO A 324 18.09 4.24 -15.00
C PRO A 324 18.26 2.73 -14.97
N ASP A 325 18.87 2.14 -15.98
CA ASP A 325 19.28 0.73 -15.95
C ASP A 325 20.41 0.49 -14.94
N LEU A 326 20.57 -0.77 -14.49
CA LEU A 326 21.70 -1.16 -13.64
C LEU A 326 23.09 -0.92 -14.31
N ASP A 327 23.12 -0.78 -15.62
CA ASP A 327 24.31 -0.46 -16.41
C ASP A 327 24.65 1.03 -16.46
N LYS A 328 23.69 1.89 -16.13
CA LYS A 328 23.87 3.35 -16.23
C LYS A 328 25.04 3.81 -15.36
N THR A 329 25.88 4.65 -15.94
CA THR A 329 27.01 5.26 -15.25
C THR A 329 26.77 6.75 -15.05
N TYR A 330 27.44 7.32 -14.04
CA TYR A 330 27.36 8.73 -13.71
C TYR A 330 28.77 9.29 -13.51
N PRO A 331 29.05 10.54 -13.90
CA PRO A 331 30.35 11.16 -13.63
C PRO A 331 30.53 11.36 -12.13
N VAL A 332 31.72 11.09 -11.63
CA VAL A 332 32.11 11.38 -10.23
C VAL A 332 32.02 12.87 -9.93
N ASP A 333 32.50 13.69 -10.89
CA ASP A 333 32.33 15.15 -10.86
C ASP A 333 31.50 15.59 -12.07
N PRO A 334 30.23 15.95 -11.91
CA PRO A 334 29.36 16.40 -13.01
C PRO A 334 29.84 17.70 -13.71
N SER A 335 30.77 18.44 -13.10
CA SER A 335 31.33 19.69 -13.68
C SER A 335 32.54 19.46 -14.57
N ASP A 336 33.10 18.25 -14.59
CA ASP A 336 34.24 17.85 -15.39
C ASP A 336 33.81 16.87 -16.49
N GLU A 337 33.90 17.30 -17.77
CA GLU A 337 33.55 16.48 -18.93
C GLU A 337 34.44 15.21 -19.07
N ASN A 338 35.62 15.20 -18.45
CA ASN A 338 36.52 14.05 -18.41
C ASN A 338 36.44 13.25 -17.11
N SER A 339 35.44 13.51 -16.27
CA SER A 339 35.26 12.82 -15.03
C SER A 339 35.15 11.30 -15.20
N GLU A 340 35.75 10.56 -14.29
CA GLU A 340 35.59 9.12 -14.22
C GLU A 340 34.10 8.76 -14.10
N GLN A 341 33.66 7.76 -14.87
CA GLN A 341 32.30 7.27 -14.82
C GLN A 341 32.18 6.16 -13.76
N ILE A 342 31.18 6.27 -12.91
CA ILE A 342 30.90 5.27 -11.86
C ILE A 342 29.51 4.67 -12.07
N ASN A 343 29.41 3.36 -11.92
CA ASN A 343 28.15 2.63 -12.09
C ASN A 343 27.06 3.10 -11.11
N VAL A 344 25.79 3.08 -11.55
CA VAL A 344 24.61 3.45 -10.77
C VAL A 344 24.53 2.75 -9.41
N ILE A 345 24.92 1.48 -9.34
CA ILE A 345 24.87 0.67 -8.12
C ILE A 345 25.73 1.29 -7.01
N LYS A 346 26.89 1.84 -7.34
CA LYS A 346 27.75 2.54 -6.38
C LYS A 346 27.39 4.01 -6.24
N SER A 347 27.16 4.71 -7.37
CA SER A 347 27.01 6.17 -7.37
C SER A 347 25.67 6.65 -6.80
N LYS A 348 24.58 5.97 -7.08
CA LYS A 348 23.20 6.38 -6.72
C LYS A 348 22.54 5.44 -5.73
N LEU A 349 22.64 4.13 -5.92
CA LEU A 349 22.07 3.15 -5.01
C LEU A 349 22.90 2.97 -3.74
N LYS A 350 24.13 3.47 -3.71
CA LYS A 350 25.02 3.45 -2.54
C LYS A 350 25.22 2.05 -1.95
N PHE A 351 25.28 1.06 -2.83
CA PHE A 351 25.44 -0.33 -2.41
C PHE A 351 26.76 -0.58 -1.69
N ASP A 352 27.82 0.10 -2.11
CA ASP A 352 29.15 0.04 -1.50
C ASP A 352 29.23 0.59 -0.06
N GLU A 353 28.21 1.32 0.38
CA GLU A 353 28.08 1.81 1.76
C GLU A 353 27.38 0.77 2.69
N THR A 354 26.97 -0.38 2.17
CA THR A 354 26.25 -1.41 2.94
C THR A 354 27.19 -2.39 3.66
N SER A 355 26.74 -2.93 4.78
CA SER A 355 27.47 -4.01 5.47
C SER A 355 27.58 -5.28 4.62
N TYR A 356 26.50 -5.58 3.85
CA TYR A 356 26.53 -6.71 2.92
C TYR A 356 27.66 -6.59 1.91
N TYR A 357 27.83 -5.41 1.31
CA TYR A 357 28.91 -5.16 0.36
C TYR A 357 30.29 -5.40 0.99
N THR A 358 30.52 -4.83 2.17
CA THR A 358 31.77 -4.95 2.89
C THR A 358 32.14 -6.42 3.22
N GLU A 359 31.13 -7.24 3.52
CA GLU A 359 31.31 -8.62 3.92
C GLU A 359 31.38 -9.61 2.74
N ASN A 360 30.70 -9.32 1.64
CA ASN A 360 30.42 -10.30 0.57
C ASN A 360 30.96 -9.91 -0.81
N VAL A 361 31.29 -8.61 -1.03
CA VAL A 361 31.71 -8.14 -2.35
C VAL A 361 33.19 -7.86 -2.39
N LYS A 362 33.89 -8.45 -3.35
CA LYS A 362 35.31 -8.20 -3.58
C LYS A 362 35.50 -6.85 -4.26
N THR A 363 36.60 -6.17 -3.95
CA THR A 363 36.99 -5.00 -4.73
C THR A 363 37.30 -5.39 -6.16
N GLU A 364 37.20 -4.46 -7.10
CA GLU A 364 37.52 -4.74 -8.52
C GLU A 364 38.95 -5.28 -8.68
N THR A 365 39.90 -4.70 -7.97
CA THR A 365 41.31 -5.13 -8.00
C THR A 365 41.48 -6.57 -7.55
N ASP A 366 40.86 -6.96 -6.44
CA ASP A 366 40.95 -8.32 -5.91
C ASP A 366 40.20 -9.30 -6.81
N TRP A 367 39.02 -8.91 -7.33
CA TRP A 367 38.22 -9.76 -8.20
C TRP A 367 38.93 -10.04 -9.53
N LEU A 368 39.52 -9.02 -10.18
CA LEU A 368 40.28 -9.19 -11.42
C LEU A 368 41.57 -10.01 -11.21
N ALA A 369 42.20 -9.89 -10.05
CA ALA A 369 43.38 -10.70 -9.71
C ALA A 369 43.06 -12.20 -9.60
N GLU A 370 41.85 -12.54 -9.17
CA GLU A 370 41.36 -13.94 -9.09
C GLU A 370 40.74 -14.46 -10.39
N ASN A 371 40.33 -13.57 -11.29
CA ASN A 371 39.64 -13.89 -12.55
C ASN A 371 40.50 -13.44 -13.76
N GLU A 372 41.62 -14.12 -13.98
CA GLU A 372 42.58 -13.78 -15.04
C GLU A 372 41.89 -13.71 -16.43
N GLY A 373 42.15 -12.63 -17.17
CA GLY A 373 41.58 -12.39 -18.51
C GLY A 373 40.19 -11.75 -18.51
N LYS A 374 39.63 -11.45 -17.36
CA LYS A 374 38.38 -10.68 -17.22
C LYS A 374 38.66 -9.16 -17.26
N THR A 375 37.62 -8.40 -17.57
CA THR A 375 37.67 -6.95 -17.80
C THR A 375 36.86 -6.18 -16.73
N HIS A 376 36.90 -4.86 -16.80
CA HIS A 376 36.02 -3.98 -16.01
C HIS A 376 34.53 -4.32 -16.24
N ASP A 377 34.11 -4.56 -17.47
CA ASP A 377 32.72 -4.88 -17.78
C ASP A 377 32.29 -6.21 -17.14
N ASP A 378 33.17 -7.23 -17.12
CA ASP A 378 32.90 -8.47 -16.40
C ASP A 378 32.76 -8.24 -14.87
N TYR A 379 33.51 -7.30 -14.31
CA TYR A 379 33.37 -6.91 -12.90
C TYR A 379 32.04 -6.17 -12.65
N VAL A 380 31.59 -5.34 -13.58
CA VAL A 380 30.27 -4.67 -13.47
C VAL A 380 29.15 -5.72 -13.46
N GLU A 381 29.24 -6.75 -14.29
CA GLU A 381 28.29 -7.87 -14.26
C GLU A 381 28.32 -8.64 -12.93
N TYR A 382 29.50 -8.90 -12.37
CA TYR A 382 29.64 -9.47 -11.04
C TYR A 382 28.97 -8.55 -9.98
N LEU A 383 29.19 -7.25 -10.06
CA LEU A 383 28.62 -6.29 -9.11
C LEU A 383 27.09 -6.24 -9.18
N LYS A 384 26.50 -6.32 -10.38
CA LYS A 384 25.05 -6.44 -10.57
C LYS A 384 24.51 -7.71 -9.90
N GLY A 385 25.15 -8.85 -10.12
CA GLY A 385 24.78 -10.11 -9.48
C GLY A 385 24.78 -10.00 -7.96
N GLN A 386 25.82 -9.35 -7.39
CA GLN A 386 25.88 -9.13 -5.94
C GLN A 386 24.80 -8.18 -5.42
N TYR A 387 24.40 -7.19 -6.22
CA TYR A 387 23.30 -6.30 -5.87
C TYR A 387 21.94 -7.04 -5.88
N VAL A 388 21.71 -7.90 -6.87
CA VAL A 388 20.52 -8.77 -6.95
C VAL A 388 20.42 -9.65 -5.70
N GLU A 389 21.51 -10.32 -5.32
CA GLU A 389 21.57 -11.15 -4.10
C GLU A 389 21.32 -10.33 -2.82
N TYR A 390 21.83 -9.12 -2.77
CA TYR A 390 21.55 -8.19 -1.67
C TYR A 390 20.06 -7.84 -1.57
N VAL A 391 19.42 -7.48 -2.68
CA VAL A 391 18.00 -7.17 -2.73
C VAL A 391 17.17 -8.39 -2.32
N LYS A 392 17.52 -9.57 -2.85
CA LYS A 392 16.87 -10.85 -2.48
C LYS A 392 16.97 -11.11 -0.98
N LYS A 393 18.17 -10.93 -0.42
CA LYS A 393 18.38 -11.08 1.01
C LYS A 393 17.55 -10.08 1.82
N GLN A 394 17.45 -8.82 1.39
CA GLN A 394 16.60 -7.82 2.06
C GLN A 394 15.12 -8.21 2.07
N LEU A 395 14.61 -8.76 0.96
CA LEU A 395 13.24 -9.25 0.88
C LEU A 395 13.01 -10.42 1.83
N ILE A 396 13.93 -11.40 1.85
CA ILE A 396 13.86 -12.55 2.78
C ILE A 396 13.86 -12.04 4.24
N ASP A 397 14.82 -11.15 4.59
CA ASP A 397 14.90 -10.57 5.94
C ASP A 397 13.59 -9.80 6.31
N SER A 398 12.95 -9.16 5.35
CA SER A 398 11.66 -8.49 5.54
C SER A 398 10.53 -9.49 5.82
N TYR A 399 10.51 -10.62 5.15
CA TYR A 399 9.51 -11.67 5.37
C TYR A 399 9.71 -12.39 6.70
N ASP A 400 10.94 -12.73 7.04
CA ASP A 400 11.26 -13.29 8.36
C ASP A 400 10.80 -12.36 9.48
N SER A 401 10.96 -11.06 9.27
CA SER A 401 10.49 -10.04 10.19
C SER A 401 8.96 -10.02 10.32
N LYS A 402 8.21 -10.15 9.24
CA LYS A 402 6.74 -10.25 9.28
C LYS A 402 6.29 -11.51 10.04
N ARG A 403 6.95 -12.66 9.80
CA ARG A 403 6.71 -13.90 10.54
C ARG A 403 6.95 -13.74 12.04
N MET A 404 8.09 -13.17 12.40
CA MET A 404 8.38 -12.94 13.80
C MET A 404 7.34 -12.04 14.47
N ASN A 405 6.84 -11.02 13.77
CA ASN A 405 5.77 -10.16 14.27
C ASN A 405 4.45 -10.90 14.48
N ALA A 406 4.05 -11.73 13.53
CA ALA A 406 2.84 -12.54 13.67
C ALA A 406 2.96 -13.52 14.84
N ALA A 407 4.15 -14.12 15.00
CA ALA A 407 4.45 -15.04 16.08
C ALA A 407 4.58 -14.39 17.47
N ALA A 408 4.85 -13.10 17.53
CA ALA A 408 5.24 -12.41 18.76
C ALA A 408 4.21 -12.48 19.88
N LYS A 409 2.95 -12.23 19.57
CA LYS A 409 1.88 -12.26 20.58
C LYS A 409 1.66 -13.68 21.12
N PRO A 410 1.42 -14.72 20.30
CA PRO A 410 1.25 -16.08 20.82
C PRO A 410 2.52 -16.60 21.53
N MET A 411 3.70 -16.24 21.03
CA MET A 411 4.96 -16.57 21.71
C MET A 411 5.03 -15.94 23.10
N TRP A 412 4.70 -14.64 23.22
CA TRP A 412 4.70 -13.95 24.50
C TRP A 412 3.72 -14.56 25.49
N GLU A 413 2.54 -14.95 25.03
CA GLU A 413 1.55 -15.65 25.85
C GLU A 413 2.11 -16.98 26.37
N LYS A 414 2.78 -17.77 25.51
CA LYS A 414 3.43 -19.02 25.90
C LYS A 414 4.58 -18.82 26.90
N ILE A 415 5.39 -17.79 26.71
CA ILE A 415 6.45 -17.42 27.68
C ILE A 415 5.84 -17.09 29.05
N ARG A 416 4.72 -16.35 29.06
CA ARG A 416 4.01 -16.01 30.32
C ARG A 416 3.42 -17.24 31.03
N GLU A 417 2.96 -18.24 30.29
CA GLU A 417 2.49 -19.51 30.85
C GLU A 417 3.61 -20.25 31.60
N GLN A 418 4.87 -20.01 31.27
CA GLN A 418 6.02 -20.61 31.98
C GLN A 418 6.31 -19.95 33.34
N VAL A 419 5.63 -18.85 33.66
CA VAL A 419 5.82 -18.17 34.97
C VAL A 419 5.00 -18.91 36.02
N THR A 420 5.68 -19.58 36.93
CA THR A 420 5.03 -20.40 37.96
C THR A 420 4.86 -19.72 39.33
N ALA A 421 5.69 -18.71 39.60
CA ALA A 421 5.58 -17.92 40.82
C ALA A 421 6.15 -16.50 40.61
N VAL A 422 5.48 -15.53 41.22
CA VAL A 422 5.92 -14.12 41.24
C VAL A 422 5.84 -13.59 42.66
N ASN A 423 6.97 -13.02 43.14
CA ASN A 423 7.07 -12.29 44.40
C ASN A 423 7.66 -10.91 44.12
N ALA A 424 6.84 -10.05 43.51
CA ALA A 424 7.31 -8.75 43.01
C ALA A 424 7.91 -7.86 44.10
N PRO A 425 9.02 -7.14 43.85
CA PRO A 425 9.59 -6.21 44.80
C PRO A 425 8.58 -5.14 45.20
N LYS A 426 8.26 -5.02 46.50
CA LYS A 426 7.25 -4.06 47.00
C LYS A 426 7.50 -2.62 46.52
N ARG A 427 8.77 -2.24 46.35
CA ARG A 427 9.15 -0.93 45.85
C ARG A 427 8.80 -0.76 44.36
N ALA A 428 9.02 -1.80 43.55
CA ALA A 428 8.63 -1.81 42.14
C ALA A 428 7.11 -1.61 42.01
N VAL A 429 6.31 -2.42 42.69
CA VAL A 429 4.84 -2.31 42.72
C VAL A 429 4.39 -0.91 43.14
N LYS A 430 4.96 -0.37 44.22
CA LYS A 430 4.59 0.98 44.69
C LYS A 430 4.92 2.08 43.69
N LEU A 431 6.06 2.02 43.04
CA LEU A 431 6.46 3.03 42.03
C LEU A 431 5.59 2.90 40.79
N THR A 432 5.44 1.71 40.22
CA THR A 432 4.59 1.47 39.05
C THR A 432 3.13 1.89 39.30
N LYS A 433 2.57 1.63 40.50
CA LYS A 433 1.21 2.09 40.86
C LYS A 433 1.12 3.62 40.83
N LYS A 434 2.10 4.30 41.42
CA LYS A 434 2.15 5.76 41.40
C LYS A 434 2.21 6.31 39.97
N ASP A 435 2.92 5.62 39.09
CA ASP A 435 3.08 6.06 37.70
C ASP A 435 1.78 5.87 36.93
N VAL A 436 1.13 4.71 37.00
CA VAL A 436 -0.20 4.48 36.41
C VAL A 436 -1.22 5.51 36.91
N GLU A 437 -1.29 5.76 38.23
CA GLU A 437 -2.17 6.81 38.76
C GLU A 437 -1.83 8.22 38.27
N SER A 438 -0.55 8.49 38.02
CA SER A 438 -0.10 9.78 37.48
C SER A 438 -0.52 10.00 36.04
N MET A 439 -0.56 8.93 35.23
CA MET A 439 -1.07 8.97 33.86
C MET A 439 -2.56 9.30 33.82
N PHE A 440 -3.37 8.65 34.63
CA PHE A 440 -4.79 9.01 34.76
C PHE A 440 -4.98 10.47 35.21
N LYS A 441 -4.14 10.96 36.13
CA LYS A 441 -4.16 12.36 36.54
C LYS A 441 -3.76 13.31 35.43
N TYR A 442 -2.81 12.92 34.60
CA TYR A 442 -2.40 13.70 33.44
C TYR A 442 -3.54 13.81 32.42
N VAL A 443 -4.17 12.68 32.07
CA VAL A 443 -5.33 12.67 31.16
C VAL A 443 -6.47 13.51 31.73
N PHE A 444 -6.77 13.40 33.02
CA PHE A 444 -7.78 14.25 33.67
C PHE A 444 -7.49 15.75 33.54
N ASN A 445 -6.22 16.17 33.68
CA ASN A 445 -5.85 17.56 33.68
C ASN A 445 -5.69 18.17 32.29
N ASN A 446 -5.29 17.38 31.30
CA ASN A 446 -4.85 17.86 29.98
C ASN A 446 -5.65 17.25 28.82
N GLY A 447 -6.34 16.13 29.04
CA GLY A 447 -7.10 15.46 27.99
C GLY A 447 -8.44 16.15 27.71
N THR A 448 -8.87 16.02 26.46
CA THR A 448 -10.17 16.48 25.97
C THR A 448 -10.90 15.34 25.28
N PHE A 449 -12.20 15.46 25.15
CA PHE A 449 -13.01 14.54 24.35
C PHE A 449 -14.11 15.30 23.62
N GLU A 450 -14.58 14.73 22.54
CA GLU A 450 -15.62 15.33 21.71
C GLU A 450 -17.00 15.03 22.28
N ILE A 451 -17.81 16.06 22.44
CA ILE A 451 -19.20 15.95 22.93
C ILE A 451 -20.22 16.09 21.81
N GLU A 452 -19.86 16.79 20.74
CA GLU A 452 -20.63 16.98 19.50
C GLU A 452 -19.61 17.19 18.37
N SER A 453 -19.99 16.90 17.12
CA SER A 453 -19.08 17.05 15.97
C SER A 453 -18.38 18.42 15.98
N GLY A 454 -17.05 18.40 16.10
CA GLY A 454 -16.18 19.59 16.16
C GLY A 454 -16.17 20.34 17.49
N LYS A 455 -16.84 19.84 18.55
CA LYS A 455 -16.89 20.50 19.86
C LYS A 455 -16.27 19.64 20.95
N THR A 456 -15.10 20.03 21.41
CA THR A 456 -14.36 19.33 22.46
C THR A 456 -14.49 20.00 23.83
N VAL A 457 -14.46 19.19 24.89
CA VAL A 457 -14.43 19.64 26.26
C VAL A 457 -13.35 18.92 27.05
N SER A 458 -12.70 19.58 28.01
CA SER A 458 -11.69 18.93 28.84
C SER A 458 -12.34 18.03 29.90
N TYR A 459 -11.70 16.90 30.22
CA TYR A 459 -12.14 16.01 31.30
C TYR A 459 -12.27 16.76 32.62
N ARG A 460 -11.34 17.66 32.89
CA ARG A 460 -11.38 18.49 34.12
C ARG A 460 -12.63 19.38 34.22
N THR A 461 -13.03 19.98 33.10
CA THR A 461 -14.25 20.83 33.04
C THR A 461 -15.49 19.96 33.22
N GLN A 462 -15.55 18.80 32.55
CA GLN A 462 -16.72 17.93 32.58
C GLN A 462 -16.96 17.28 33.94
N TYR A 463 -15.91 16.75 34.56
CA TYR A 463 -16.05 15.99 35.80
C TYR A 463 -15.77 16.76 37.07
N GLY A 464 -15.11 17.91 37.02
CA GLY A 464 -14.80 18.79 38.13
C GLY A 464 -13.83 18.23 39.18
N SER A 465 -13.69 16.92 39.31
CA SER A 465 -12.72 16.28 40.21
C SER A 465 -12.20 14.95 39.68
N TYR A 466 -10.95 14.63 40.00
CA TYR A 466 -10.30 13.40 39.64
C TYR A 466 -11.07 12.12 40.07
N LYS A 467 -11.67 12.18 41.30
CA LYS A 467 -12.48 11.05 41.80
C LYS A 467 -13.69 10.76 40.92
N LYS A 468 -14.41 11.81 40.48
CA LYS A 468 -15.56 11.66 39.58
C LYS A 468 -15.14 11.22 38.20
N PHE A 469 -14.04 11.74 37.69
CA PHE A 469 -13.44 11.29 36.43
C PHE A 469 -13.11 9.80 36.48
N MET A 470 -12.37 9.33 37.50
CA MET A 470 -12.03 7.92 37.64
C MET A 470 -13.28 7.02 37.73
N ALA A 471 -14.29 7.43 38.51
CA ALA A 471 -15.52 6.66 38.62
C ALA A 471 -16.31 6.52 37.30
N ALA A 472 -16.18 7.48 36.38
CA ALA A 472 -16.90 7.51 35.13
C ALA A 472 -16.09 6.98 33.94
N CYS A 473 -14.77 7.06 33.98
CA CYS A 473 -13.92 6.90 32.79
C CYS A 473 -12.89 5.77 32.90
N TYR A 474 -12.75 5.08 34.02
CA TYR A 474 -11.77 3.97 34.14
C TYR A 474 -12.07 2.79 33.20
N THR A 475 -13.30 2.69 32.71
CA THR A 475 -13.72 1.68 31.72
C THR A 475 -13.83 2.23 30.30
N ASN A 476 -13.52 3.51 30.09
CA ASN A 476 -13.65 4.16 28.79
C ASN A 476 -12.41 3.86 27.93
N ASP A 477 -12.61 3.26 26.77
CA ASP A 477 -11.52 2.80 25.89
C ASP A 477 -10.56 3.92 25.47
N SER A 478 -11.06 5.11 25.12
CA SER A 478 -10.21 6.26 24.76
C SER A 478 -9.35 6.74 25.94
N VAL A 479 -9.86 6.66 27.18
CA VAL A 479 -9.09 6.98 28.38
C VAL A 479 -8.07 5.89 28.66
N ILE A 480 -8.46 4.61 28.54
CA ILE A 480 -7.59 3.43 28.72
C ILE A 480 -6.44 3.50 27.70
N GLU A 481 -6.73 3.83 26.45
CA GLU A 481 -5.73 4.04 25.41
C GLU A 481 -4.82 5.22 25.73
N SER A 482 -5.38 6.36 26.12
CA SER A 482 -4.62 7.57 26.48
C SER A 482 -3.69 7.38 27.68
N VAL A 483 -3.96 6.42 28.56
CA VAL A 483 -3.06 6.04 29.67
C VAL A 483 -2.18 4.82 29.34
N GLY A 484 -2.23 4.30 28.10
CA GLY A 484 -1.39 3.19 27.64
C GLY A 484 -1.74 1.82 28.26
N LEU A 485 -2.98 1.62 28.69
CA LEU A 485 -3.46 0.35 29.28
C LEU A 485 -4.34 -0.46 28.32
N ASN A 486 -4.50 -0.03 27.08
CA ASN A 486 -5.29 -0.71 26.05
C ASN A 486 -4.76 -2.12 25.70
N ALA A 487 -3.47 -2.38 25.88
CA ALA A 487 -2.85 -3.70 25.70
C ALA A 487 -2.68 -4.49 27.00
N ASN A 488 -3.06 -3.95 28.18
CA ASN A 488 -2.91 -4.62 29.45
C ASN A 488 -4.07 -5.59 29.69
N ALA A 489 -3.80 -6.90 29.55
CA ALA A 489 -4.81 -7.94 29.66
C ALA A 489 -5.43 -8.05 31.07
N ALA A 490 -4.62 -7.88 32.11
CA ALA A 490 -5.11 -7.95 33.48
C ALA A 490 -6.04 -6.77 33.83
N TYR A 491 -5.75 -5.57 33.30
CA TYR A 491 -6.63 -4.42 33.45
C TYR A 491 -7.97 -4.65 32.75
N LYS A 492 -7.95 -5.07 31.48
CA LYS A 492 -9.16 -5.35 30.70
C LYS A 492 -10.03 -6.41 31.38
N LYS A 493 -9.43 -7.51 31.78
CA LYS A 493 -10.14 -8.57 32.51
C LYS A 493 -10.76 -8.06 33.81
N ALA A 494 -10.06 -7.22 34.57
CA ALA A 494 -10.60 -6.64 35.81
C ALA A 494 -11.78 -5.70 35.53
N VAL A 495 -11.75 -4.95 34.42
CA VAL A 495 -12.88 -4.12 33.96
C VAL A 495 -14.07 -4.98 33.56
N GLU A 496 -13.88 -6.04 32.79
CA GLU A 496 -14.93 -6.99 32.39
C GLU A 496 -15.56 -7.68 33.58
N GLU A 497 -14.79 -8.00 34.61
CA GLU A 497 -15.26 -8.58 35.89
C GLU A 497 -15.97 -7.55 36.78
N GLY A 498 -16.09 -6.29 36.35
CA GLY A 498 -16.79 -5.22 37.11
C GLY A 498 -16.04 -4.77 38.37
N LYS A 499 -14.73 -4.95 38.46
CA LYS A 499 -13.92 -4.54 39.60
C LYS A 499 -13.84 -3.02 39.72
N SER A 500 -13.58 -2.55 40.94
CA SER A 500 -13.35 -1.12 41.16
C SER A 500 -12.10 -0.61 40.43
N TYR A 501 -12.03 0.68 40.14
CA TYR A 501 -10.87 1.28 39.48
C TYR A 501 -9.55 1.03 40.23
N GLY A 502 -9.60 0.95 41.56
CA GLY A 502 -8.42 0.64 42.36
C GLY A 502 -7.91 -0.80 42.12
N GLU A 503 -8.81 -1.76 42.03
CA GLU A 503 -8.49 -3.15 41.71
C GLU A 503 -8.03 -3.31 40.27
N CYS A 504 -8.62 -2.57 39.32
CA CYS A 504 -8.17 -2.57 37.93
C CYS A 504 -6.73 -2.02 37.80
N ILE A 505 -6.40 -0.92 38.51
CA ILE A 505 -5.03 -0.40 38.58
C ILE A 505 -4.08 -1.41 39.21
N ASP A 506 -4.47 -2.07 40.30
CA ASP A 506 -3.63 -3.10 40.96
C ASP A 506 -3.37 -4.30 40.06
N ALA A 507 -4.37 -4.72 39.27
CA ALA A 507 -4.22 -5.76 38.25
C ALA A 507 -3.21 -5.35 37.16
N ALA A 508 -3.36 -4.14 36.61
CA ALA A 508 -2.42 -3.59 35.64
C ALA A 508 -0.99 -3.52 36.17
N VAL A 509 -0.82 -2.99 37.36
CA VAL A 509 0.50 -2.86 38.02
C VAL A 509 1.15 -4.22 38.21
N THR A 510 0.38 -5.22 38.63
CA THR A 510 0.86 -6.59 38.79
C THR A 510 1.37 -7.15 37.48
N GLU A 511 0.63 -6.99 36.40
CA GLU A 511 1.04 -7.45 35.06
C GLU A 511 2.30 -6.72 34.58
N ILE A 512 2.33 -5.38 34.68
CA ILE A 512 3.49 -4.57 34.23
C ILE A 512 4.76 -4.99 34.98
N VAL A 513 4.69 -5.13 36.32
CA VAL A 513 5.85 -5.52 37.13
C VAL A 513 6.30 -6.94 36.82
N THR A 514 5.33 -7.87 36.62
CA THR A 514 5.62 -9.26 36.26
C THR A 514 6.31 -9.34 34.91
N ASN A 515 5.79 -8.64 33.89
CA ASN A 515 6.38 -8.63 32.56
C ASN A 515 7.82 -8.06 32.57
N LYS A 516 8.06 -6.98 33.29
CA LYS A 516 9.43 -6.45 33.44
C LYS A 516 10.36 -7.42 34.17
N LEU A 517 9.93 -8.01 35.26
CA LEU A 517 10.73 -9.03 35.95
C LEU A 517 11.06 -10.21 35.05
N LEU A 518 10.06 -10.68 34.29
CA LEU A 518 10.22 -11.77 33.33
C LEU A 518 11.28 -11.46 32.29
N MET A 519 11.18 -10.32 31.61
CA MET A 519 12.11 -9.93 30.55
C MET A 519 13.53 -9.74 31.07
N TYR A 520 13.71 -9.06 32.19
CA TYR A 520 15.04 -8.91 32.80
C TYR A 520 15.63 -10.24 33.30
N ALA A 521 14.80 -11.15 33.81
CA ALA A 521 15.23 -12.48 34.23
C ALA A 521 15.66 -13.33 33.03
N LEU A 522 14.95 -13.26 31.91
CA LEU A 522 15.30 -13.94 30.66
C LEU A 522 16.59 -13.36 30.07
N TYR A 523 16.70 -12.03 30.00
CA TYR A 523 17.93 -11.36 29.55
C TYR A 523 19.16 -11.81 30.38
N ASN A 524 19.00 -11.88 31.71
CA ASN A 524 20.07 -12.37 32.58
C ASN A 524 20.34 -13.89 32.40
N LYS A 525 19.29 -14.70 32.12
CA LYS A 525 19.41 -16.15 31.88
C LYS A 525 20.21 -16.43 30.60
N PHE A 526 19.92 -15.68 29.52
CA PHE A 526 20.56 -15.89 28.22
C PHE A 526 21.91 -15.19 28.06
N GLY A 527 22.20 -14.16 28.86
CA GLY A 527 23.52 -13.52 28.96
C GLY A 527 24.04 -12.98 27.65
N ASP A 528 25.22 -13.47 27.22
CA ASP A 528 25.89 -12.96 26.02
C ASP A 528 25.10 -13.22 24.71
N ALA A 529 24.20 -14.21 24.67
CA ALA A 529 23.41 -14.53 23.49
C ALA A 529 22.41 -13.40 23.09
N VAL A 530 22.02 -12.57 24.07
CA VAL A 530 21.03 -11.49 23.88
C VAL A 530 21.57 -10.11 24.24
N LYS A 531 22.89 -9.99 24.38
CA LYS A 531 23.54 -8.75 24.83
C LYS A 531 23.30 -7.61 23.84
N VAL A 532 22.94 -6.45 24.38
CA VAL A 532 22.82 -5.21 23.58
C VAL A 532 24.20 -4.83 23.03
N ASP A 533 24.30 -4.74 21.71
CA ASP A 533 25.49 -4.22 21.02
C ASP A 533 25.53 -2.69 21.10
N GLU A 534 26.71 -2.12 21.33
CA GLU A 534 26.84 -0.67 21.44
C GLU A 534 26.66 0.05 20.11
N ALA A 535 27.09 -0.55 18.99
CA ALA A 535 26.86 0.02 17.66
C ALA A 535 25.35 0.02 17.30
N GLU A 536 24.65 -1.03 17.70
CA GLU A 536 23.19 -1.11 17.59
C GLU A 536 22.51 -0.01 18.39
N PHE A 537 22.89 0.14 19.66
CA PHE A 537 22.35 1.18 20.52
C PHE A 537 22.56 2.58 19.93
N GLU A 538 23.76 2.90 19.43
CA GLU A 538 24.07 4.20 18.83
C GLU A 538 23.26 4.44 17.55
N SER A 539 23.01 3.40 16.75
CA SER A 539 22.18 3.47 15.56
C SER A 539 20.73 3.80 15.91
N GLU A 540 20.14 3.06 16.85
CA GLU A 540 18.76 3.30 17.30
C GLU A 540 18.60 4.67 17.97
N ARG A 541 19.56 5.06 18.79
CA ARG A 541 19.59 6.38 19.40
C ARG A 541 19.58 7.48 18.33
N SER A 542 20.42 7.35 17.31
CA SER A 542 20.51 8.32 16.22
C SER A 542 19.22 8.41 15.43
N LEU A 543 18.57 7.28 15.15
CA LEU A 543 17.28 7.22 14.48
C LEU A 543 16.18 7.91 15.30
N MET A 544 16.13 7.68 16.61
CA MET A 544 15.17 8.33 17.51
C MET A 544 15.39 9.85 17.60
N TYR A 545 16.64 10.30 17.62
CA TYR A 545 16.97 11.73 17.56
C TYR A 545 16.54 12.36 16.23
N MET A 546 16.73 11.67 15.12
CA MET A 546 16.30 12.10 13.79
C MET A 546 14.77 12.24 13.74
N TYR A 547 14.01 11.24 14.19
CA TYR A 547 12.55 11.32 14.25
C TYR A 547 12.04 12.47 15.12
N TYR A 548 12.67 12.72 16.26
CA TYR A 548 12.33 13.86 17.10
C TYR A 548 12.66 15.19 16.43
N TYR A 549 13.84 15.31 15.81
CA TYR A 549 14.28 16.54 15.14
C TYR A 549 13.40 16.92 13.94
N TYR A 550 12.98 15.95 13.15
CA TYR A 550 12.10 16.18 12.00
C TYR A 550 10.60 16.23 12.36
N GLY A 551 10.24 16.20 13.64
CA GLY A 551 8.85 16.27 14.09
C GLY A 551 8.01 15.03 13.81
N LEU A 552 8.64 13.91 13.45
CA LEU A 552 8.00 12.60 13.25
C LEU A 552 7.70 11.91 14.59
N SER A 553 8.34 12.35 15.67
CA SER A 553 8.04 11.98 17.04
C SER A 553 7.98 13.21 17.93
N ASN A 554 6.95 13.29 18.77
CA ASN A 554 6.82 14.36 19.76
C ASN A 554 7.63 14.10 21.05
N THR A 555 8.35 13.00 21.11
CA THR A 555 9.01 12.54 22.33
C THR A 555 10.40 11.99 22.06
N LEU A 556 11.37 12.51 22.80
CA LEU A 556 12.72 11.95 22.84
C LEU A 556 12.80 10.91 23.97
N LEU A 557 13.08 9.65 23.60
CA LEU A 557 13.26 8.58 24.57
C LEU A 557 14.63 8.71 25.26
N PRO A 558 14.73 8.44 26.56
CA PRO A 558 16.04 8.39 27.24
C PRO A 558 16.81 7.13 26.82
N ASP A 559 18.14 7.22 26.87
CA ASP A 559 19.07 6.12 26.52
C ASP A 559 18.72 4.80 27.22
N SER A 560 18.30 4.87 28.50
CA SER A 560 17.88 3.67 29.24
C SER A 560 16.68 2.97 28.63
N SER A 561 15.74 3.71 28.07
CA SER A 561 14.55 3.14 27.43
C SER A 561 14.88 2.55 26.07
N ILE A 562 15.78 3.18 25.31
CA ILE A 562 16.27 2.64 24.03
C ILE A 562 17.01 1.31 24.28
N ARG A 563 17.89 1.28 25.28
CA ARG A 563 18.58 0.02 25.67
C ARG A 563 17.62 -1.06 26.16
N GLU A 564 16.58 -0.69 26.92
CA GLU A 564 15.56 -1.64 27.39
C GLU A 564 14.76 -2.21 26.22
N SER A 565 14.45 -1.42 25.19
CA SER A 565 13.79 -1.88 23.99
C SER A 565 14.65 -2.91 23.24
N ILE A 566 15.90 -2.56 22.93
CA ILE A 566 16.82 -3.47 22.24
C ILE A 566 17.02 -4.77 23.03
N MET A 567 17.15 -4.67 24.34
CA MET A 567 17.26 -5.85 25.22
C MET A 567 16.05 -6.77 25.07
N PHE A 568 14.83 -6.22 25.02
CA PHE A 568 13.62 -7.00 24.87
C PHE A 568 13.53 -7.65 23.50
N ASP A 569 13.87 -6.89 22.46
CA ASP A 569 13.88 -7.37 21.08
C ASP A 569 14.85 -8.54 20.92
N ASN A 570 16.08 -8.43 21.46
CA ASN A 570 17.07 -9.50 21.42
C ASN A 570 16.62 -10.76 22.17
N VAL A 571 15.94 -10.61 23.31
CA VAL A 571 15.39 -11.76 24.05
C VAL A 571 14.29 -12.45 23.26
N MET A 572 13.38 -11.68 22.65
CA MET A 572 12.28 -12.24 21.86
C MET A 572 12.77 -12.93 20.58
N GLU A 573 13.72 -12.31 19.86
CA GLU A 573 14.36 -12.92 18.70
C GLU A 573 15.07 -14.23 19.06
N TYR A 574 15.84 -14.25 20.15
CA TYR A 574 16.52 -15.45 20.59
C TYR A 574 15.56 -16.59 20.94
N ILE A 575 14.42 -16.28 21.58
CA ILE A 575 13.39 -17.28 21.86
C ILE A 575 12.71 -17.76 20.57
N TYR A 576 12.39 -16.85 19.65
CA TYR A 576 11.79 -17.17 18.35
C TYR A 576 12.67 -18.11 17.53
N ASP A 577 13.96 -17.82 17.42
CA ASP A 577 14.94 -18.66 16.70
C ASP A 577 15.05 -20.08 17.26
N ASN A 578 14.67 -20.27 18.53
CA ASN A 578 14.69 -21.56 19.23
C ASN A 578 13.28 -22.15 19.45
N ALA A 579 12.25 -21.58 18.86
CA ALA A 579 10.86 -22.05 19.01
C ALA A 579 10.43 -22.98 17.86
N ASN A 580 9.36 -23.74 18.09
CA ASN A 580 8.67 -24.52 17.07
C ASN A 580 7.33 -23.84 16.76
N VAL A 581 7.36 -22.91 15.80
CA VAL A 581 6.17 -22.18 15.36
C VAL A 581 5.35 -23.05 14.42
N GLN A 582 4.09 -23.27 14.75
CA GLN A 582 3.11 -23.94 13.89
C GLN A 582 2.26 -22.86 13.24
N TRP A 583 2.40 -22.72 11.91
CA TRP A 583 1.65 -21.75 11.15
C TRP A 583 0.28 -22.31 10.76
N GLU A 584 -0.79 -21.59 11.08
CA GLU A 584 -2.13 -21.95 10.59
C GLU A 584 -2.19 -21.70 9.09
N SER A 585 -2.34 -22.74 8.27
CA SER A 585 -2.56 -22.57 6.83
C SER A 585 -3.97 -22.00 6.59
N GLU A 586 -4.06 -20.84 5.93
CA GLU A 586 -5.32 -20.39 5.34
C GLU A 586 -5.76 -21.40 4.28
N GLY A 587 -6.62 -22.34 4.64
CA GLY A 587 -7.11 -23.31 3.66
C GLY A 587 -7.83 -24.52 4.22
N ALA A 588 -7.86 -24.68 5.53
CA ALA A 588 -8.71 -25.69 6.17
C ALA A 588 -10.04 -25.08 6.61
N ASN A 589 -10.81 -24.54 5.68
CA ASN A 589 -12.24 -24.38 5.90
C ASN A 589 -12.93 -25.69 5.46
N PRO A 590 -13.66 -26.37 6.34
CA PRO A 590 -14.32 -27.64 6.04
C PRO A 590 -15.48 -27.50 5.05
#